data_37dad81726b094775c6217dc48b6abc4
#
_entry.id   37dad81726b094775c6217dc48b6abc4
#
_cell.length_a   1.000
_cell.length_b   1.000
_cell.length_c   1.000
_cell.angle_alpha   90.00
_cell.angle_beta   90.00
_cell.angle_gamma   90.00
#
_symmetry.space_group_name_H-M   'P 1'
#
loop_
_entity.id
_entity.type
_entity.pdbx_description
1 polymer ?
#
loop_
_entity_poly.entity_id
_entity_poly.type
_entity_poly.pdbx_seq_one_letter_code
_entity_poly.pdbx_strand_id
1 'polypeptide(L)'
;HVGHGRGAAYGDAIGRILQRLGHEVSREYYVNDAGRQIDILACSIFLRKFECFEDDNFPGSAYKGSYILEIAQGTKIDLTLSTAEKATLIDNLPSDDEEKIDALIERIKMNYSNSWLLIREHGLDYVIKSIKEDLTEFKVIFDNWFFESSLGELADKKSEISMALDRVKKEHAYEKNGAVWLESTKFGDDKDRVIIREDGRGTYLSADLAYHRNKLDRGFDTIINVWGSDHHGYIKRIEATIEAM
;
A
#
# COMPACT_ATOMS: atom_id res chain seq x y z
N HIS A 1 -7.97 -12.18 4.78
CA HIS A 1 -9.16 -12.73 5.46
C HIS A 1 -10.30 -13.00 4.48
N VAL A 2 -11.37 -13.66 4.95
CA VAL A 2 -12.52 -14.07 4.11
C VAL A 2 -13.15 -12.92 3.29
N GLY A 3 -13.11 -11.69 3.79
CA GLY A 3 -13.56 -10.51 3.06
C GLY A 3 -12.78 -10.28 1.76
N HIS A 4 -11.48 -10.48 1.77
CA HIS A 4 -10.63 -10.38 0.56
C HIS A 4 -10.96 -11.50 -0.44
N GLY A 5 -11.14 -12.73 0.02
CA GLY A 5 -11.56 -13.85 -0.83
C GLY A 5 -12.92 -13.60 -1.49
N ARG A 6 -13.88 -13.02 -0.76
CA ARG A 6 -15.18 -12.63 -1.31
C ARG A 6 -15.05 -11.55 -2.39
N GLY A 7 -14.23 -10.51 -2.16
CA GLY A 7 -13.95 -9.46 -3.14
C GLY A 7 -13.35 -10.03 -4.42
N ALA A 8 -12.36 -10.93 -4.29
CA ALA A 8 -11.73 -11.62 -5.41
C ALA A 8 -12.73 -12.44 -6.22
N ALA A 9 -13.56 -13.26 -5.55
CA ALA A 9 -14.60 -14.07 -6.21
C ALA A 9 -15.65 -13.21 -6.93
N TYR A 10 -16.07 -12.10 -6.30
CA TYR A 10 -17.03 -11.18 -6.88
C TYR A 10 -16.48 -10.50 -8.14
N GLY A 11 -15.26 -9.98 -8.07
CA GLY A 11 -14.60 -9.34 -9.22
C GLY A 11 -14.38 -10.33 -10.38
N ASP A 12 -13.94 -11.56 -10.08
CA ASP A 12 -13.78 -12.60 -11.11
C ASP A 12 -15.11 -12.98 -11.77
N ALA A 13 -16.19 -13.11 -10.99
CA ALA A 13 -17.53 -13.41 -11.51
C ALA A 13 -18.02 -12.32 -12.47
N ILE A 14 -17.86 -11.03 -12.10
CA ILE A 14 -18.18 -9.91 -12.99
C ILE A 14 -17.36 -9.97 -14.27
N GLY A 15 -16.05 -10.17 -14.15
CA GLY A 15 -15.15 -10.27 -15.30
C GLY A 15 -15.56 -11.38 -16.27
N ARG A 16 -15.91 -12.56 -15.74
CA ARG A 16 -16.39 -13.69 -16.55
C ARG A 16 -17.71 -13.41 -17.26
N ILE A 17 -18.64 -12.73 -16.58
CA ILE A 17 -19.93 -12.33 -17.18
C ILE A 17 -19.69 -11.36 -18.33
N LEU A 18 -18.88 -10.32 -18.12
CA LEU A 18 -18.56 -9.34 -19.16
C LEU A 18 -17.87 -9.98 -20.37
N GLN A 19 -16.94 -10.89 -20.14
CA GLN A 19 -16.31 -11.67 -21.23
C GLN A 19 -17.33 -12.49 -22.03
N ARG A 20 -18.30 -13.11 -21.36
CA ARG A 20 -19.38 -13.83 -22.02
C ARG A 20 -20.30 -12.95 -22.84
N LEU A 21 -20.42 -11.67 -22.47
CA LEU A 21 -21.17 -10.66 -23.20
C LEU A 21 -20.37 -10.03 -24.36
N GLY A 22 -19.13 -10.48 -24.58
CA GLY A 22 -18.28 -10.04 -25.69
C GLY A 22 -17.38 -8.85 -25.39
N HIS A 23 -17.26 -8.45 -24.13
CA HIS A 23 -16.31 -7.40 -23.74
C HIS A 23 -14.90 -7.98 -23.60
N GLU A 24 -13.90 -7.19 -23.96
CA GLU A 24 -12.52 -7.43 -23.61
C GLU A 24 -12.30 -6.97 -22.15
N VAL A 25 -11.85 -7.89 -21.29
CA VAL A 25 -11.74 -7.65 -19.84
C VAL A 25 -10.32 -7.89 -19.37
N SER A 26 -9.75 -6.88 -18.72
CA SER A 26 -8.49 -7.00 -17.98
C SER A 26 -8.77 -6.97 -16.48
N ARG A 27 -8.29 -7.98 -15.76
CA ARG A 27 -8.38 -8.07 -14.29
C ARG A 27 -7.08 -7.60 -13.67
N GLU A 28 -7.16 -6.65 -12.77
CA GLU A 28 -6.00 -6.06 -12.14
C GLU A 28 -6.06 -6.20 -10.62
N TYR A 29 -4.95 -6.67 -10.04
CA TYR A 29 -4.74 -6.70 -8.61
C TYR A 29 -3.88 -5.49 -8.22
N TYR A 30 -4.40 -4.63 -7.32
CA TYR A 30 -3.62 -3.54 -6.75
C TYR A 30 -2.79 -4.05 -5.59
N VAL A 31 -1.47 -3.99 -5.73
CA VAL A 31 -0.52 -4.39 -4.70
C VAL A 31 -0.14 -3.15 -3.90
N ASN A 32 -0.57 -3.10 -2.65
CA ASN A 32 -0.11 -2.09 -1.70
C ASN A 32 1.28 -2.49 -1.20
N ASP A 33 2.31 -2.18 -1.98
CA ASP A 33 3.72 -2.45 -1.69
C ASP A 33 4.45 -1.22 -1.15
N ALA A 34 3.73 -0.15 -0.86
CA ALA A 34 4.23 1.09 -0.29
C ALA A 34 3.61 1.36 1.09
N GLY A 35 4.27 2.19 1.87
CA GLY A 35 3.72 2.69 3.12
C GLY A 35 3.89 1.77 4.33
N ARG A 36 3.23 2.17 5.42
CA ARG A 36 3.45 1.68 6.78
C ARG A 36 3.23 0.17 6.96
N GLN A 37 2.27 -0.43 6.23
CA GLN A 37 1.97 -1.86 6.40
C GLN A 37 3.13 -2.77 5.97
N ILE A 38 3.82 -2.38 4.90
CA ILE A 38 5.02 -3.10 4.44
C ILE A 38 6.19 -2.87 5.39
N ASP A 39 6.28 -1.68 5.97
CA ASP A 39 7.28 -1.39 7.00
C ASP A 39 7.04 -2.24 8.27
N ILE A 40 5.79 -2.43 8.69
CA ILE A 40 5.44 -3.34 9.78
C ILE A 40 5.80 -4.78 9.44
N LEU A 41 5.56 -5.24 8.21
CA LEU A 41 5.97 -6.56 7.74
C LEU A 41 7.49 -6.74 7.87
N ALA A 42 8.25 -5.81 7.29
CA ALA A 42 9.70 -5.85 7.32
C ALA A 42 10.25 -5.80 8.77
N CYS A 43 9.69 -4.93 9.62
CA CYS A 43 10.02 -4.86 11.04
C CYS A 43 9.76 -6.20 11.74
N SER A 44 8.59 -6.80 11.53
CA SER A 44 8.22 -8.09 12.14
C SER A 44 9.19 -9.20 11.75
N ILE A 45 9.58 -9.26 10.47
CA ILE A 45 10.56 -10.22 9.97
C ILE A 45 11.94 -9.97 10.59
N PHE A 46 12.38 -8.69 10.65
CA PHE A 46 13.66 -8.32 11.27
C PHE A 46 13.70 -8.75 12.74
N LEU A 47 12.67 -8.42 13.51
CA LEU A 47 12.60 -8.75 14.93
C LEU A 47 12.65 -10.27 15.18
N ARG A 48 11.99 -11.05 14.33
CA ARG A 48 12.05 -12.53 14.38
C ARG A 48 13.39 -13.08 13.92
N LYS A 49 13.94 -12.54 12.85
CA LYS A 49 15.25 -12.97 12.29
C LYS A 49 16.37 -12.87 13.29
N PHE A 50 16.39 -11.78 14.06
CA PHE A 50 17.44 -11.48 15.01
C PHE A 50 17.07 -11.78 16.46
N GLU A 51 15.89 -12.38 16.69
CA GLU A 51 15.42 -12.76 18.04
C GLU A 51 15.51 -11.57 19.01
N CYS A 52 14.96 -10.42 18.62
CA CYS A 52 15.01 -9.19 19.43
C CYS A 52 14.03 -9.22 20.61
N PHE A 53 12.99 -10.06 20.54
CA PHE A 53 11.97 -10.24 21.57
C PHE A 53 11.65 -11.71 21.76
N GLU A 54 11.27 -12.07 22.98
CA GLU A 54 10.61 -13.35 23.25
C GLU A 54 9.14 -13.30 22.80
N ASP A 55 8.52 -14.45 22.59
CA ASP A 55 7.16 -14.55 22.07
C ASP A 55 6.12 -13.77 22.89
N ASP A 56 6.21 -13.86 24.22
CA ASP A 56 5.30 -13.21 25.16
C ASP A 56 5.40 -11.67 25.14
N ASN A 57 6.56 -11.14 24.75
CA ASN A 57 6.84 -9.71 24.73
C ASN A 57 6.90 -9.11 23.31
N PHE A 58 6.54 -9.91 22.29
CA PHE A 58 6.57 -9.43 20.91
C PHE A 58 5.58 -8.29 20.69
N PRO A 59 5.97 -7.18 20.00
CA PRO A 59 5.13 -5.98 19.88
C PRO A 59 3.71 -6.30 19.39
N GLY A 60 2.70 -5.66 20.01
CA GLY A 60 1.29 -5.91 19.75
C GLY A 60 0.89 -5.64 18.30
N SER A 61 1.39 -4.55 17.72
CA SER A 61 1.10 -4.12 16.33
C SER A 61 1.97 -4.81 15.27
N ALA A 62 2.93 -5.66 15.67
CA ALA A 62 3.71 -6.46 14.72
C ALA A 62 2.94 -7.69 14.22
N TYR A 63 3.28 -8.18 13.04
CA TYR A 63 2.73 -9.43 12.51
C TYR A 63 3.32 -10.64 13.24
N LYS A 64 2.45 -11.55 13.70
CA LYS A 64 2.81 -12.69 14.57
C LYS A 64 2.60 -14.07 13.95
N GLY A 65 2.07 -14.11 12.71
CA GLY A 65 1.78 -15.37 12.04
C GLY A 65 3.02 -16.24 11.81
N SER A 66 2.83 -17.57 11.71
CA SER A 66 3.92 -18.51 11.46
C SER A 66 4.71 -18.21 10.19
N TYR A 67 4.04 -17.66 9.18
CA TYR A 67 4.70 -17.23 7.94
C TYR A 67 5.81 -16.20 8.15
N ILE A 68 5.72 -15.34 9.18
CA ILE A 68 6.79 -14.39 9.53
C ILE A 68 8.08 -15.13 9.94
N LEU A 69 7.95 -16.23 10.69
CA LEU A 69 9.09 -17.08 11.06
C LEU A 69 9.69 -17.76 9.83
N GLU A 70 8.85 -18.26 8.93
CA GLU A 70 9.28 -18.88 7.67
C GLU A 70 10.05 -17.89 6.81
N ILE A 71 9.52 -16.67 6.63
CA ILE A 71 10.22 -15.60 5.91
C ILE A 71 11.54 -15.25 6.58
N ALA A 72 11.54 -15.07 7.91
CA ALA A 72 12.74 -14.72 8.67
C ALA A 72 13.84 -15.79 8.53
N GLN A 73 13.49 -17.08 8.56
CA GLN A 73 14.42 -18.19 8.34
C GLN A 73 14.94 -18.24 6.90
N GLY A 74 14.06 -18.02 5.92
CA GLY A 74 14.41 -18.01 4.50
C GLY A 74 15.23 -16.80 4.05
N THR A 75 15.19 -15.70 4.78
CA THR A 75 15.92 -14.48 4.44
C THR A 75 17.41 -14.64 4.66
N LYS A 76 18.21 -14.53 3.60
CA LYS A 76 19.67 -14.63 3.65
C LYS A 76 20.28 -13.23 3.82
N ILE A 77 20.84 -12.96 4.98
CA ILE A 77 21.49 -11.68 5.30
C ILE A 77 22.78 -11.97 6.05
N ASP A 78 23.84 -11.31 5.62
CA ASP A 78 25.14 -11.34 6.32
C ASP A 78 25.17 -10.23 7.39
N LEU A 79 24.37 -10.44 8.43
CA LEU A 79 24.29 -9.57 9.61
C LEU A 79 24.08 -10.45 10.84
N THR A 80 24.81 -10.13 11.90
CA THR A 80 24.62 -10.71 13.23
C THR A 80 24.50 -9.57 14.23
N LEU A 81 23.50 -9.60 15.09
CA LEU A 81 23.34 -8.64 16.17
C LEU A 81 23.89 -9.19 17.48
N SER A 82 24.79 -8.43 18.10
CA SER A 82 25.23 -8.69 19.46
C SER A 82 24.10 -8.43 20.46
N THR A 83 24.23 -8.99 21.67
CA THR A 83 23.27 -8.74 22.76
C THR A 83 23.14 -7.24 23.08
N ALA A 84 24.23 -6.48 23.00
CA ALA A 84 24.23 -5.04 23.25
C ALA A 84 23.45 -4.27 22.16
N GLU A 85 23.61 -4.64 20.89
CA GLU A 85 22.85 -4.03 19.78
C GLU A 85 21.36 -4.32 19.88
N LYS A 86 20.98 -5.57 20.20
CA LYS A 86 19.58 -5.93 20.45
C LYS A 86 19.00 -5.12 21.61
N ALA A 87 19.73 -5.00 22.73
CA ALA A 87 19.30 -4.22 23.88
C ALA A 87 19.12 -2.73 23.51
N THR A 88 20.06 -2.15 22.76
CA THR A 88 19.96 -0.75 22.29
C THR A 88 18.74 -0.54 21.38
N LEU A 89 18.44 -1.51 20.53
CA LEU A 89 17.29 -1.43 19.61
C LEU A 89 15.97 -1.35 20.37
N ILE A 90 15.84 -2.07 21.49
CA ILE A 90 14.59 -2.17 22.26
C ILE A 90 14.58 -1.28 23.52
N ASP A 91 15.64 -0.54 23.79
CA ASP A 91 15.72 0.34 24.97
C ASP A 91 14.76 1.53 24.87
N ASN A 92 14.14 1.88 25.97
CA ASN A 92 13.26 3.06 26.08
C ASN A 92 12.22 3.15 24.95
N LEU A 93 11.56 2.04 24.59
CA LEU A 93 10.46 2.02 23.66
C LEU A 93 9.18 2.62 24.27
N PRO A 94 8.32 3.29 23.47
CA PRO A 94 7.00 3.70 23.91
C PRO A 94 6.16 2.57 24.48
N SER A 95 5.24 2.87 25.38
CA SER A 95 4.30 1.90 25.96
C SER A 95 3.16 1.55 25.01
N ASP A 96 2.75 2.51 24.18
CA ASP A 96 1.75 2.28 23.13
C ASP A 96 2.31 1.41 22.01
N ASP A 97 1.55 0.42 21.56
CA ASP A 97 2.01 -0.57 20.59
C ASP A 97 2.22 0.01 19.18
N GLU A 98 1.43 1.01 18.79
CA GLU A 98 1.57 1.67 17.49
C GLU A 98 2.82 2.59 17.48
N GLU A 99 3.01 3.38 18.52
CA GLU A 99 4.21 4.19 18.69
C GLU A 99 5.47 3.33 18.82
N LYS A 100 5.35 2.19 19.50
CA LYS A 100 6.45 1.21 19.68
C LYS A 100 6.93 0.65 18.34
N ILE A 101 5.98 0.21 17.50
CA ILE A 101 6.34 -0.35 16.19
C ILE A 101 6.93 0.71 15.28
N ASP A 102 6.43 1.95 15.30
CA ASP A 102 6.97 3.06 14.52
C ASP A 102 8.41 3.40 14.96
N ALA A 103 8.66 3.46 16.26
CA ALA A 103 10.01 3.69 16.80
C ALA A 103 10.99 2.56 16.39
N LEU A 104 10.54 1.31 16.41
CA LEU A 104 11.36 0.17 15.96
C LEU A 104 11.68 0.25 14.47
N ILE A 105 10.68 0.58 13.63
CA ILE A 105 10.86 0.77 12.19
C ILE A 105 11.92 1.84 11.92
N GLU A 106 11.82 3.00 12.56
CA GLU A 106 12.79 4.08 12.38
C GLU A 106 14.20 3.68 12.82
N ARG A 107 14.34 3.05 13.99
CA ARG A 107 15.64 2.60 14.51
C ARG A 107 16.29 1.56 13.58
N ILE A 108 15.51 0.60 13.08
CA ILE A 108 16.02 -0.42 12.16
C ILE A 108 16.45 0.20 10.85
N LYS A 109 15.64 1.08 10.26
CA LYS A 109 15.98 1.81 9.03
C LYS A 109 17.25 2.63 9.18
N MET A 110 17.41 3.32 10.29
CA MET A 110 18.57 4.16 10.56
C MET A 110 19.86 3.36 10.72
N ASN A 111 19.82 2.27 11.50
CA ASN A 111 21.03 1.53 11.88
C ASN A 111 21.34 0.36 10.93
N TYR A 112 20.36 -0.18 10.21
CA TYR A 112 20.47 -1.40 9.40
C TYR A 112 19.85 -1.25 8.01
N SER A 113 20.02 -0.11 7.35
CA SER A 113 19.35 0.28 6.11
C SER A 113 19.45 -0.77 5.01
N ASN A 114 20.62 -1.34 4.76
CA ASN A 114 20.82 -2.36 3.72
C ASN A 114 20.06 -3.66 4.04
N SER A 115 20.14 -4.13 5.29
CA SER A 115 19.40 -5.31 5.73
C SER A 115 17.90 -5.08 5.74
N TRP A 116 17.47 -3.86 6.08
CA TRP A 116 16.08 -3.45 6.00
C TRP A 116 15.52 -3.60 4.59
N LEU A 117 16.22 -3.09 3.57
CA LEU A 117 15.78 -3.17 2.18
C LEU A 117 15.67 -4.61 1.71
N LEU A 118 16.65 -5.45 2.01
CA LEU A 118 16.63 -6.87 1.65
C LEU A 118 15.50 -7.64 2.34
N ILE A 119 15.23 -7.36 3.62
CA ILE A 119 14.14 -7.99 4.37
C ILE A 119 12.78 -7.55 3.81
N ARG A 120 12.64 -6.26 3.52
CA ARG A 120 11.41 -5.69 2.97
C ARG A 120 11.07 -6.30 1.60
N GLU A 121 12.04 -6.38 0.70
CA GLU A 121 11.91 -6.97 -0.62
C GLU A 121 11.56 -8.47 -0.52
N HIS A 122 12.35 -9.23 0.24
CA HIS A 122 12.10 -10.66 0.41
C HIS A 122 10.74 -10.97 1.06
N GLY A 123 10.37 -10.18 2.10
CA GLY A 123 9.08 -10.32 2.75
C GLY A 123 7.91 -10.04 1.81
N LEU A 124 8.02 -8.98 1.01
CA LEU A 124 7.01 -8.61 0.01
C LEU A 124 6.87 -9.71 -1.06
N ASP A 125 7.99 -10.17 -1.62
CA ASP A 125 8.00 -11.23 -2.64
C ASP A 125 7.36 -12.53 -2.13
N TYR A 126 7.68 -12.93 -0.89
CA TYR A 126 7.08 -14.10 -0.28
C TYR A 126 5.57 -13.97 -0.15
N VAL A 127 5.09 -12.84 0.39
CA VAL A 127 3.66 -12.60 0.58
C VAL A 127 2.92 -12.54 -0.77
N ILE A 128 3.47 -11.84 -1.76
CA ILE A 128 2.86 -11.77 -3.10
C ILE A 128 2.79 -13.16 -3.75
N LYS A 129 3.86 -13.95 -3.61
CA LYS A 129 3.88 -15.32 -4.12
C LYS A 129 2.80 -16.17 -3.47
N SER A 130 2.68 -16.12 -2.14
CA SER A 130 1.63 -16.84 -1.41
C SER A 130 0.23 -16.41 -1.86
N ILE A 131 -0.02 -15.09 -2.01
CA ILE A 131 -1.30 -14.58 -2.50
C ILE A 131 -1.60 -15.11 -3.91
N LYS A 132 -0.61 -15.15 -4.80
CA LYS A 132 -0.79 -15.68 -6.16
C LYS A 132 -1.12 -17.16 -6.16
N GLU A 133 -0.46 -17.93 -5.30
CA GLU A 133 -0.73 -19.37 -5.12
C GLU A 133 -2.15 -19.61 -4.62
N ASP A 134 -2.58 -18.92 -3.56
CA ASP A 134 -3.94 -19.00 -3.00
C ASP A 134 -5.00 -18.63 -4.03
N LEU A 135 -4.80 -17.53 -4.78
CA LEU A 135 -5.74 -17.09 -5.81
C LEU A 135 -5.81 -18.07 -6.97
N THR A 136 -4.68 -18.68 -7.34
CA THR A 136 -4.63 -19.72 -8.38
C THR A 136 -5.39 -20.97 -7.96
N GLU A 137 -5.21 -21.42 -6.71
CA GLU A 137 -5.97 -22.55 -6.15
C GLU A 137 -7.47 -22.23 -6.10
N PHE A 138 -7.81 -20.99 -5.74
CA PHE A 138 -9.18 -20.46 -5.75
C PHE A 138 -9.73 -20.23 -7.17
N LYS A 139 -8.93 -20.43 -8.23
CA LYS A 139 -9.26 -20.24 -9.66
C LYS A 139 -9.63 -18.78 -10.01
N VAL A 140 -9.08 -17.84 -9.30
CA VAL A 140 -9.14 -16.41 -9.60
C VAL A 140 -7.79 -15.97 -10.16
N ILE A 141 -7.80 -15.52 -11.42
CA ILE A 141 -6.58 -15.14 -12.13
C ILE A 141 -6.64 -13.67 -12.48
N PHE A 142 -5.58 -12.96 -12.17
CA PHE A 142 -5.38 -11.56 -12.55
C PHE A 142 -4.44 -11.48 -13.75
N ASP A 143 -4.80 -10.61 -14.69
CA ASP A 143 -4.01 -10.35 -15.91
C ASP A 143 -2.86 -9.38 -15.62
N ASN A 144 -3.05 -8.48 -14.66
CA ASN A 144 -2.06 -7.48 -14.26
C ASN A 144 -1.94 -7.38 -12.72
N TRP A 145 -0.72 -7.16 -12.25
CA TRP A 145 -0.40 -6.89 -10.85
C TRP A 145 0.21 -5.50 -10.78
N PHE A 146 -0.61 -4.52 -10.38
CA PHE A 146 -0.21 -3.13 -10.31
C PHE A 146 0.39 -2.83 -8.94
N PHE A 147 1.63 -2.38 -8.91
CA PHE A 147 2.34 -2.03 -7.68
C PHE A 147 2.17 -0.55 -7.38
N GLU A 148 1.72 -0.20 -6.18
CA GLU A 148 1.56 1.18 -5.74
C GLU A 148 2.88 1.98 -5.86
N SER A 149 4.01 1.35 -5.53
CA SER A 149 5.34 1.94 -5.65
C SER A 149 5.69 2.41 -7.07
N SER A 150 5.05 1.83 -8.10
CA SER A 150 5.24 2.24 -9.50
C SER A 150 4.69 3.64 -9.80
N LEU A 151 3.81 4.16 -8.95
CA LEU A 151 3.30 5.52 -9.06
C LEU A 151 4.39 6.57 -8.74
N GLY A 152 5.45 6.16 -8.04
CA GLY A 152 6.57 7.00 -7.66
C GLY A 152 6.23 7.98 -6.53
N GLU A 153 7.13 8.92 -6.31
CA GLU A 153 7.00 9.91 -5.24
C GLU A 153 6.68 11.30 -5.80
N LEU A 154 5.96 12.10 -5.02
CA LEU A 154 5.61 13.48 -5.40
C LEU A 154 6.84 14.37 -5.65
N ALA A 155 7.95 14.10 -4.99
CA ALA A 155 9.21 14.83 -5.18
C ALA A 155 9.82 14.62 -6.58
N ASP A 156 9.55 13.49 -7.22
CA ASP A 156 9.95 13.22 -8.60
C ASP A 156 8.89 13.79 -9.56
N LYS A 157 9.25 14.86 -10.27
CA LYS A 157 8.38 15.51 -11.25
C LYS A 157 7.96 14.63 -12.43
N LYS A 158 8.62 13.51 -12.62
CA LYS A 158 8.30 12.52 -13.66
C LYS A 158 7.46 11.36 -13.16
N SER A 159 7.18 11.31 -11.87
CA SER A 159 6.32 10.28 -11.28
C SER A 159 4.88 10.41 -11.75
N GLU A 160 4.16 9.30 -11.77
CA GLU A 160 2.72 9.28 -12.07
C GLU A 160 1.93 10.19 -11.11
N ILE A 161 2.30 10.20 -9.83
CA ILE A 161 1.68 11.06 -8.82
C ILE A 161 1.89 12.54 -9.18
N SER A 162 3.12 12.96 -9.48
CA SER A 162 3.41 14.35 -9.81
C SER A 162 2.68 14.81 -11.07
N MET A 163 2.71 13.98 -12.12
CA MET A 163 2.03 14.28 -13.38
C MET A 163 0.50 14.36 -13.23
N ALA A 164 -0.09 13.47 -12.46
CA ALA A 164 -1.53 13.48 -12.19
C ALA A 164 -1.95 14.72 -11.41
N LEU A 165 -1.19 15.08 -10.38
CA LEU A 165 -1.44 16.28 -9.58
C LEU A 165 -1.27 17.57 -10.39
N ASP A 166 -0.26 17.67 -11.25
CA ASP A 166 -0.04 18.84 -12.10
C ASP A 166 -1.19 19.07 -13.08
N ARG A 167 -1.84 18.01 -13.56
CA ARG A 167 -3.03 18.11 -14.41
C ARG A 167 -4.20 18.74 -13.65
N VAL A 168 -4.51 18.20 -12.47
CA VAL A 168 -5.65 18.68 -11.65
C VAL A 168 -5.40 20.07 -11.08
N LYS A 169 -4.15 20.39 -10.68
CA LYS A 169 -3.80 21.70 -10.12
C LYS A 169 -4.08 22.87 -11.06
N LYS A 170 -4.01 22.67 -12.36
CA LYS A 170 -4.19 23.75 -13.33
C LYS A 170 -5.61 24.31 -13.36
N GLU A 171 -6.62 23.49 -13.13
CA GLU A 171 -8.03 23.83 -13.39
C GLU A 171 -8.94 23.59 -12.17
N HIS A 172 -8.57 22.67 -11.28
CA HIS A 172 -9.48 22.12 -10.27
C HIS A 172 -8.89 22.05 -8.87
N ALA A 173 -7.86 22.84 -8.56
CA ALA A 173 -7.26 22.88 -7.24
C ALA A 173 -6.92 24.32 -6.80
N TYR A 174 -6.87 24.52 -5.49
CA TYR A 174 -6.47 25.77 -4.87
C TYR A 174 -5.57 25.53 -3.66
N GLU A 175 -4.81 26.56 -3.29
CA GLU A 175 -3.98 26.54 -2.08
C GLU A 175 -4.71 27.17 -0.90
N LYS A 176 -4.67 26.52 0.26
CA LYS A 176 -5.22 27.04 1.51
C LYS A 176 -4.42 26.50 2.69
N ASN A 177 -3.95 27.40 3.56
CA ASN A 177 -3.16 27.06 4.75
C ASN A 177 -1.93 26.19 4.45
N GLY A 178 -1.21 26.47 3.36
CA GLY A 178 -0.03 25.70 2.96
C GLY A 178 -0.31 24.34 2.33
N ALA A 179 -1.57 23.91 2.26
CA ALA A 179 -1.99 22.65 1.63
C ALA A 179 -2.65 22.92 0.27
N VAL A 180 -2.58 21.95 -0.64
CA VAL A 180 -3.28 21.98 -1.92
C VAL A 180 -4.56 21.15 -1.83
N TRP A 181 -5.66 21.76 -2.21
CA TRP A 181 -7.01 21.21 -2.13
C TRP A 181 -7.59 21.00 -3.52
N LEU A 182 -8.14 19.81 -3.75
CA LEU A 182 -8.98 19.52 -4.91
C LEU A 182 -10.38 20.08 -4.67
N GLU A 183 -10.94 20.80 -5.64
CA GLU A 183 -12.32 21.31 -5.62
C GLU A 183 -13.34 20.19 -5.90
N SER A 184 -13.26 19.11 -5.14
CA SER A 184 -14.08 17.90 -5.37
C SER A 184 -15.58 18.13 -5.18
N THR A 185 -15.97 19.20 -4.47
CA THR A 185 -17.38 19.61 -4.38
C THR A 185 -17.98 20.00 -5.73
N LYS A 186 -17.19 20.52 -6.66
CA LYS A 186 -17.64 20.84 -8.03
C LYS A 186 -18.06 19.59 -8.81
N PHE A 187 -17.58 18.42 -8.38
CA PHE A 187 -17.79 17.13 -9.01
C PHE A 187 -18.62 16.15 -8.14
N GLY A 188 -19.39 16.68 -7.17
CA GLY A 188 -20.38 15.89 -6.42
C GLY A 188 -19.89 15.27 -5.11
N ASP A 189 -18.66 15.53 -4.67
CA ASP A 189 -18.20 15.16 -3.33
C ASP A 189 -18.84 16.07 -2.25
N ASP A 190 -18.87 15.63 -1.01
CA ASP A 190 -19.47 16.37 0.11
C ASP A 190 -18.60 17.54 0.61
N LYS A 191 -17.31 17.52 0.32
CA LYS A 191 -16.35 18.59 0.66
C LYS A 191 -15.10 18.51 -0.22
N ASP A 192 -14.40 19.64 -0.34
CA ASP A 192 -13.09 19.67 -0.98
C ASP A 192 -12.06 18.84 -0.21
N ARG A 193 -11.10 18.27 -0.94
CA ARG A 193 -10.14 17.32 -0.37
C ARG A 193 -8.70 17.78 -0.51
N VAL A 194 -7.94 17.60 0.56
CA VAL A 194 -6.48 17.81 0.52
C VAL A 194 -5.83 16.73 -0.35
N ILE A 195 -5.08 17.16 -1.36
CA ILE A 195 -4.26 16.31 -2.21
C ILE A 195 -2.78 16.42 -1.88
N ILE A 196 -2.31 17.61 -1.42
CA ILE A 196 -0.96 17.77 -0.87
C ILE A 196 -1.11 18.47 0.49
N ARG A 197 -0.45 17.92 1.50
CA ARG A 197 -0.43 18.46 2.85
C ARG A 197 0.48 19.69 2.93
N GLU A 198 0.37 20.43 4.02
CA GLU A 198 1.23 21.60 4.32
C GLU A 198 2.73 21.27 4.41
N ASP A 199 3.07 20.03 4.76
CA ASP A 199 4.45 19.52 4.78
C ASP A 199 4.96 19.07 3.39
N GLY A 200 4.18 19.29 2.32
CA GLY A 200 4.52 18.94 0.94
C GLY A 200 4.28 17.46 0.57
N ARG A 201 3.84 16.61 1.51
CA ARG A 201 3.56 15.20 1.22
C ARG A 201 2.19 15.02 0.57
N GLY A 202 2.10 14.11 -0.40
CA GLY A 202 0.83 13.66 -0.97
C GLY A 202 -0.05 12.98 0.08
N THR A 203 -1.35 13.01 -0.15
CA THR A 203 -2.32 12.22 0.61
C THR A 203 -2.57 10.89 -0.10
N TYR A 204 -3.33 9.97 0.51
CA TYR A 204 -3.80 8.76 -0.18
C TYR A 204 -4.58 9.09 -1.46
N LEU A 205 -5.30 10.20 -1.47
CA LEU A 205 -6.04 10.64 -2.66
C LEU A 205 -5.11 10.99 -3.83
N SER A 206 -3.88 11.40 -3.57
CA SER A 206 -2.89 11.66 -4.63
C SER A 206 -2.48 10.38 -5.36
N ALA A 207 -2.30 9.29 -4.61
CA ALA A 207 -2.00 7.98 -5.18
C ALA A 207 -3.21 7.43 -5.95
N ASP A 208 -4.42 7.57 -5.40
CA ASP A 208 -5.65 7.16 -6.07
C ASP A 208 -5.89 7.93 -7.39
N LEU A 209 -5.64 9.24 -7.37
CA LEU A 209 -5.72 10.09 -8.56
C LEU A 209 -4.74 9.63 -9.64
N ALA A 210 -3.49 9.36 -9.27
CA ALA A 210 -2.48 8.86 -10.19
C ALA A 210 -2.83 7.48 -10.74
N TYR A 211 -3.33 6.59 -9.90
CA TYR A 211 -3.73 5.25 -10.29
C TYR A 211 -4.92 5.26 -11.27
N HIS A 212 -5.96 6.06 -11.01
CA HIS A 212 -7.10 6.16 -11.91
C HIS A 212 -6.71 6.84 -13.23
N ARG A 213 -5.84 7.86 -13.19
CA ARG A 213 -5.27 8.42 -14.40
C ARG A 213 -4.54 7.37 -15.22
N ASN A 214 -3.68 6.56 -14.60
CA ASN A 214 -2.98 5.47 -15.28
C ASN A 214 -3.95 4.50 -15.97
N LYS A 215 -5.08 4.16 -15.34
CA LYS A 215 -6.12 3.33 -15.96
C LYS A 215 -6.75 4.01 -17.18
N LEU A 216 -7.09 5.30 -17.08
CA LEU A 216 -7.65 6.08 -18.19
C LEU A 216 -6.67 6.18 -19.35
N ASP A 217 -5.40 6.45 -19.08
CA ASP A 217 -4.34 6.57 -20.09
C ASP A 217 -4.08 5.23 -20.83
N ARG A 218 -4.43 4.09 -20.23
CA ARG A 218 -4.40 2.77 -20.86
C ARG A 218 -5.58 2.51 -21.81
N GLY A 219 -6.57 3.43 -21.89
CA GLY A 219 -7.62 3.42 -22.89
C GLY A 219 -8.80 2.48 -22.61
N PHE A 220 -9.09 2.18 -21.34
CA PHE A 220 -10.28 1.42 -20.97
C PHE A 220 -11.55 2.28 -21.10
N ASP A 221 -12.58 1.78 -21.79
CA ASP A 221 -13.90 2.44 -21.90
C ASP A 221 -14.68 2.40 -20.58
N THR A 222 -14.44 1.39 -19.77
CA THR A 222 -15.12 1.18 -18.48
C THR A 222 -14.14 0.68 -17.42
N ILE A 223 -14.15 1.34 -16.27
CA ILE A 223 -13.34 0.97 -15.11
C ILE A 223 -14.28 0.51 -13.99
N ILE A 224 -14.06 -0.68 -13.46
CA ILE A 224 -14.83 -1.24 -12.35
C ILE A 224 -13.90 -1.46 -11.18
N ASN A 225 -14.12 -0.74 -10.07
CA ASN A 225 -13.42 -0.93 -8.83
C ASN A 225 -14.23 -1.84 -7.91
N VAL A 226 -13.62 -2.93 -7.45
CA VAL A 226 -14.24 -3.87 -6.50
C VAL A 226 -13.67 -3.60 -5.11
N TRP A 227 -14.47 -3.01 -4.24
CA TRP A 227 -14.07 -2.60 -2.89
C TRP A 227 -14.90 -3.28 -1.80
N GLY A 228 -14.36 -3.32 -0.60
CA GLY A 228 -15.12 -3.66 0.59
C GLY A 228 -16.16 -2.58 0.93
N SER A 229 -17.19 -2.95 1.71
CA SER A 229 -18.24 -2.02 2.14
C SER A 229 -17.75 -0.87 3.03
N ASP A 230 -16.60 -1.03 3.64
CA ASP A 230 -15.87 -0.01 4.41
C ASP A 230 -15.43 1.17 3.54
N HIS A 231 -15.31 0.98 2.22
CA HIS A 231 -15.00 2.04 1.26
C HIS A 231 -16.24 2.81 0.74
N HIS A 232 -17.46 2.54 1.24
CA HIS A 232 -18.67 3.21 0.75
C HIS A 232 -18.58 4.74 0.76
N GLY A 233 -18.06 5.34 1.84
CA GLY A 233 -17.84 6.78 1.94
C GLY A 233 -16.74 7.34 1.01
N TYR A 234 -16.03 6.46 0.30
CA TYR A 234 -14.94 6.82 -0.60
C TYR A 234 -15.39 6.98 -2.06
N ILE A 235 -16.55 6.42 -2.42
CA ILE A 235 -17.05 6.36 -3.80
C ILE A 235 -17.15 7.76 -4.42
N LYS A 236 -17.90 8.66 -3.80
CA LYS A 236 -18.08 10.04 -4.32
C LYS A 236 -16.77 10.79 -4.48
N ARG A 237 -15.82 10.55 -3.57
CA ARG A 237 -14.49 11.16 -3.63
C ARG A 237 -13.71 10.70 -4.85
N ILE A 238 -13.76 9.42 -5.18
CA ILE A 238 -13.05 8.86 -6.34
C ILE A 238 -13.77 9.27 -7.63
N GLU A 239 -15.11 9.27 -7.68
CA GLU A 239 -15.87 9.77 -8.81
C GLU A 239 -15.49 11.22 -9.11
N ALA A 240 -15.54 12.10 -8.10
CA ALA A 240 -15.11 13.49 -8.24
C ALA A 240 -13.64 13.65 -8.70
N THR A 241 -12.76 12.76 -8.22
CA THR A 241 -11.36 12.76 -8.62
C THR A 241 -11.18 12.39 -10.09
N ILE A 242 -11.94 11.41 -10.58
CA ILE A 242 -11.91 10.98 -11.98
C ILE A 242 -12.50 12.08 -12.91
N GLU A 243 -13.60 12.70 -12.51
CA GLU A 243 -14.20 13.78 -13.29
C GLU A 243 -13.33 15.04 -13.38
N ALA A 244 -12.48 15.27 -12.38
CA ALA A 244 -11.53 16.40 -12.36
C ALA A 244 -10.31 16.18 -13.29
N MET A 245 -10.12 14.99 -13.83
CA MET A 245 -8.99 14.65 -14.74
C MET A 245 -9.37 14.77 -16.21
#